data_c46c0d523fd1d336f303a6e22c7a876a
#
_entry.id   c46c0d523fd1d336f303a6e22c7a876a
#
_cell.length_a   1.000
_cell.length_b   1.000
_cell.length_c   1.000
_cell.angle_alpha   90.00
_cell.angle_beta   90.00
_cell.angle_gamma   90.00
#
_symmetry.space_group_name_H-M   'P 1'
#
loop_
_entity.id
_entity.type
_entity.pdbx_description
1 polymer ?
#
loop_
_entity_poly.entity_id
_entity_poly.type
_entity_poly.pdbx_seq_one_letter_code
_entity_poly.pdbx_strand_id
1 'polypeptide(L)'
;MKRSFWILPLLCALVMTALTQQSVSPALLGLANAERAFAKLSVEKGIRDSFIASFADDGINFSPHPTNAKEFYGKRPAQPLPLPVTLNWSPIYGDIAQSGELGYTTGPFLLTDNTEAKRPAQHGMYSSIWKKQADGSWKVLIDLGIQLNSAAAPLDAPFQAAPQWKVRSGRQNADKALSDLLGTDRAFFANTKAGAVSEVWLQLLSEDARVHRNGMFPMLGKQAFSVWVKKQTAPISGEPIKAEVAASAEFGYSYGKYEIHSDKPEKGYYVRVWKMDAKGNWRIVFDVTSPLPEEK
;
A
#
# COMPACT_ATOMS: atom_id res chain seq x y z
N MET A 1 -27.23 -48.76 -53.51
CA MET A 1 -26.99 -47.34 -53.08
C MET A 1 -26.28 -47.34 -51.75
N LYS A 2 -24.93 -47.12 -51.74
CA LYS A 2 -24.10 -47.05 -50.54
C LYS A 2 -23.91 -45.58 -50.17
N ARG A 3 -24.43 -45.16 -49.00
CA ARG A 3 -24.21 -43.81 -48.48
C ARG A 3 -22.95 -43.83 -47.61
N SER A 4 -21.90 -43.14 -48.05
CA SER A 4 -20.68 -42.90 -47.29
C SER A 4 -20.90 -41.69 -46.35
N PHE A 5 -20.81 -41.90 -45.03
CA PHE A 5 -20.77 -40.84 -44.01
C PHE A 5 -19.33 -40.39 -43.84
N TRP A 6 -19.05 -39.13 -44.16
CA TRP A 6 -17.79 -38.47 -43.85
C TRP A 6 -17.88 -37.88 -42.44
N ILE A 7 -17.10 -38.40 -41.51
CA ILE A 7 -16.90 -37.82 -40.17
C ILE A 7 -15.75 -36.84 -40.26
N LEU A 8 -16.04 -35.55 -40.12
CA LEU A 8 -15.04 -34.49 -40.01
C LEU A 8 -14.53 -34.48 -38.54
N PRO A 9 -13.22 -34.59 -38.27
CA PRO A 9 -12.70 -34.42 -36.93
C PRO A 9 -12.69 -32.94 -36.57
N LEU A 10 -13.44 -32.56 -35.54
CA LEU A 10 -13.40 -31.23 -34.92
C LEU A 10 -12.09 -31.09 -34.11
N LEU A 11 -11.13 -30.37 -34.67
CA LEU A 11 -9.87 -30.05 -34.00
C LEU A 11 -10.15 -28.92 -33.00
N CYS A 12 -10.40 -29.24 -31.74
CA CYS A 12 -10.41 -28.24 -30.63
C CYS A 12 -8.97 -27.78 -30.37
N ALA A 13 -8.61 -26.63 -30.90
CA ALA A 13 -7.38 -25.94 -30.53
C ALA A 13 -7.55 -25.37 -29.12
N LEU A 14 -6.94 -26.02 -28.14
CA LEU A 14 -6.75 -25.45 -26.79
C LEU A 14 -5.78 -24.26 -26.90
N VAL A 15 -6.32 -23.05 -26.89
CA VAL A 15 -5.52 -21.83 -26.68
C VAL A 15 -5.11 -21.80 -25.23
N MET A 16 -3.93 -22.33 -24.90
CA MET A 16 -3.27 -22.08 -23.63
C MET A 16 -2.83 -20.61 -23.61
N THR A 17 -3.59 -19.75 -22.97
CA THR A 17 -3.11 -18.44 -22.59
C THR A 17 -2.03 -18.63 -21.52
N ALA A 18 -0.76 -18.60 -21.93
CA ALA A 18 0.35 -18.52 -21.01
C ALA A 18 0.20 -17.20 -20.21
N LEU A 19 -0.16 -17.30 -18.95
CA LEU A 19 -0.01 -16.20 -18.00
C LEU A 19 1.49 -15.93 -17.91
N THR A 20 1.96 -14.93 -18.66
CA THR A 20 3.33 -14.42 -18.51
C THR A 20 3.45 -13.86 -17.11
N GLN A 21 4.06 -14.61 -16.22
CA GLN A 21 4.43 -14.13 -14.90
C GLN A 21 5.39 -12.95 -15.12
N GLN A 22 4.92 -11.75 -14.79
CA GLN A 22 5.67 -10.54 -15.01
C GLN A 22 6.95 -10.59 -14.16
N SER A 23 8.11 -10.49 -14.78
CA SER A 23 9.39 -10.53 -14.08
C SER A 23 9.52 -9.30 -13.17
N VAL A 24 9.82 -9.53 -11.90
CA VAL A 24 10.10 -8.46 -10.92
C VAL A 24 11.38 -7.74 -11.36
N SER A 25 11.31 -6.40 -11.51
CA SER A 25 12.49 -5.62 -11.87
C SER A 25 13.58 -5.70 -10.79
N PRO A 26 14.88 -5.60 -11.14
CA PRO A 26 15.95 -5.62 -10.14
C PRO A 26 15.80 -4.54 -9.07
N ALA A 27 15.29 -3.35 -9.42
CA ALA A 27 15.06 -2.27 -8.48
C ALA A 27 13.94 -2.63 -7.48
N LEU A 28 12.82 -3.17 -7.95
CA LEU A 28 11.72 -3.61 -7.08
C LEU A 28 12.12 -4.82 -6.23
N LEU A 29 12.94 -5.73 -6.76
CA LEU A 29 13.48 -6.84 -5.98
C LEU A 29 14.41 -6.32 -4.85
N GLY A 30 15.24 -5.29 -5.14
CA GLY A 30 16.06 -4.62 -4.15
C GLY A 30 15.24 -4.01 -3.02
N LEU A 31 14.13 -3.34 -3.36
CA LEU A 31 13.17 -2.81 -2.38
C LEU A 31 12.53 -3.93 -1.53
N ALA A 32 12.03 -4.99 -2.17
CA ALA A 32 11.43 -6.12 -1.46
C ALA A 32 12.43 -6.83 -0.54
N ASN A 33 13.71 -6.88 -0.91
CA ASN A 33 14.77 -7.43 -0.06
C ASN A 33 15.10 -6.50 1.13
N ALA A 34 15.04 -5.18 0.95
CA ALA A 34 15.18 -4.23 2.06
C ALA A 34 14.03 -4.41 3.07
N GLU A 35 12.79 -4.60 2.60
CA GLU A 35 11.64 -4.92 3.45
C GLU A 35 11.83 -6.21 4.24
N ARG A 36 12.29 -7.28 3.58
CA ARG A 36 12.59 -8.56 4.26
C ARG A 36 13.69 -8.42 5.31
N ALA A 37 14.71 -7.61 5.02
CA ALA A 37 15.79 -7.34 5.97
C ALA A 37 15.27 -6.57 7.20
N PHE A 38 14.35 -5.63 7.01
CA PHE A 38 13.68 -4.91 8.09
C PHE A 38 12.84 -5.87 8.96
N ALA A 39 12.01 -6.73 8.35
CA ALA A 39 11.23 -7.72 9.06
C ALA A 39 12.13 -8.69 9.87
N LYS A 40 13.22 -9.17 9.27
CA LYS A 40 14.20 -10.02 9.94
C LYS A 40 14.82 -9.32 11.15
N LEU A 41 15.22 -8.05 10.98
CA LEU A 41 15.79 -7.26 12.08
C LEU A 41 14.79 -7.08 13.23
N SER A 42 13.48 -6.94 12.93
CA SER A 42 12.42 -6.86 13.93
C SER A 42 12.31 -8.14 14.77
N VAL A 43 12.43 -9.29 14.13
CA VAL A 43 12.42 -10.59 14.82
C VAL A 43 13.69 -10.79 15.68
N GLU A 44 14.84 -10.29 15.23
CA GLU A 44 16.13 -10.46 15.90
C GLU A 44 16.39 -9.45 17.02
N LYS A 45 16.05 -8.16 16.80
CA LYS A 45 16.39 -7.03 17.68
C LYS A 45 15.18 -6.35 18.33
N GLY A 46 13.99 -6.77 17.94
CA GLY A 46 12.73 -6.15 18.40
C GLY A 46 12.31 -4.92 17.59
N ILE A 47 11.08 -4.52 17.84
CA ILE A 47 10.39 -3.45 17.08
C ILE A 47 11.16 -2.14 17.16
N ARG A 48 11.56 -1.70 18.37
CA ARG A 48 12.23 -0.42 18.58
C ARG A 48 13.49 -0.28 17.70
N ASP A 49 14.40 -1.22 17.82
CA ASP A 49 15.72 -1.10 17.19
C ASP A 49 15.65 -1.30 15.68
N SER A 50 14.77 -2.19 15.22
CA SER A 50 14.56 -2.39 13.79
C SER A 50 13.95 -1.17 13.11
N PHE A 51 12.99 -0.50 13.76
CA PHE A 51 12.34 0.70 13.22
C PHE A 51 13.33 1.89 13.20
N ILE A 52 14.09 2.12 14.28
CA ILE A 52 15.12 3.17 14.31
C ILE A 52 16.15 2.96 13.18
N ALA A 53 16.58 1.72 12.94
CA ALA A 53 17.57 1.41 11.92
C ALA A 53 17.06 1.56 10.49
N SER A 54 15.79 1.25 10.26
CA SER A 54 15.21 1.14 8.91
C SER A 54 14.58 2.43 8.39
N PHE A 55 14.12 3.33 9.26
CA PHE A 55 13.48 4.57 8.85
C PHE A 55 14.47 5.63 8.40
N ALA A 56 14.03 6.49 7.47
CA ALA A 56 14.68 7.75 7.17
C ALA A 56 14.59 8.70 8.38
N ASP A 57 15.42 9.76 8.40
CA ASP A 57 15.42 10.72 9.50
C ASP A 57 14.09 11.49 9.60
N ASP A 58 13.44 11.73 8.47
CA ASP A 58 12.11 12.34 8.37
C ASP A 58 10.97 11.31 8.22
N GLY A 59 11.26 10.02 8.43
CA GLY A 59 10.29 8.93 8.29
C GLY A 59 9.16 8.99 9.32
N ILE A 60 7.96 8.64 8.89
CA ILE A 60 6.71 8.78 9.63
C ILE A 60 6.08 7.42 9.91
N ASN A 61 5.71 7.18 11.17
CA ASN A 61 4.77 6.13 11.57
C ASN A 61 3.45 6.73 12.06
N PHE A 62 2.39 5.94 12.05
CA PHE A 62 1.06 6.34 12.55
C PHE A 62 0.75 5.61 13.86
N SER A 63 0.78 6.34 15.01
CA SER A 63 0.57 5.76 16.35
C SER A 63 -0.06 6.77 17.35
N PRO A 64 -1.33 7.12 17.27
CA PRO A 64 -2.23 7.04 16.12
C PRO A 64 -2.01 8.17 15.10
N HIS A 65 -1.31 9.25 15.50
CA HIS A 65 -1.00 10.41 14.66
C HIS A 65 0.30 10.20 13.89
N PRO A 66 0.47 10.85 12.73
CA PRO A 66 1.74 10.84 12.02
C PRO A 66 2.82 11.46 12.90
N THR A 67 3.83 10.68 13.21
CA THR A 67 4.90 11.03 14.15
C THR A 67 6.24 10.61 13.55
N ASN A 68 7.30 11.38 13.79
CA ASN A 68 8.64 10.96 13.39
C ASN A 68 8.97 9.61 14.06
N ALA A 69 9.25 8.60 13.23
CA ALA A 69 9.42 7.24 13.71
C ALA A 69 10.64 7.08 14.63
N LYS A 70 11.78 7.69 14.27
CA LYS A 70 12.99 7.59 15.08
C LYS A 70 12.82 8.24 16.46
N GLU A 71 12.15 9.39 16.53
CA GLU A 71 11.84 10.03 17.81
C GLU A 71 10.86 9.21 18.63
N PHE A 72 9.81 8.67 17.99
CA PHE A 72 8.79 7.88 18.68
C PHE A 72 9.37 6.59 19.27
N TYR A 73 10.14 5.84 18.49
CA TYR A 73 10.76 4.60 18.97
C TYR A 73 11.96 4.87 19.88
N GLY A 74 12.71 5.94 19.65
CA GLY A 74 13.85 6.35 20.48
C GLY A 74 13.48 6.64 21.93
N LYS A 75 12.26 7.11 22.20
CA LYS A 75 11.75 7.34 23.56
C LYS A 75 11.40 6.05 24.32
N ARG A 76 11.34 4.92 23.65
CA ARG A 76 11.00 3.62 24.26
C ARG A 76 12.28 2.94 24.76
N PRO A 77 12.23 2.17 25.84
CA PRO A 77 13.37 1.34 26.25
C PRO A 77 13.64 0.26 25.22
N ALA A 78 14.90 -0.19 25.13
CA ALA A 78 15.24 -1.37 24.35
C ALA A 78 14.48 -2.60 24.89
N GLN A 79 14.03 -3.46 23.99
CA GLN A 79 13.35 -4.69 24.40
C GLN A 79 14.38 -5.68 24.97
N PRO A 80 14.06 -6.34 26.11
CA PRO A 80 14.94 -7.36 26.67
C PRO A 80 14.96 -8.61 25.77
N LEU A 81 15.97 -9.43 25.91
CA LEU A 81 16.04 -10.76 25.30
C LEU A 81 15.78 -11.84 26.34
N PRO A 82 14.99 -12.88 26.01
CA PRO A 82 14.24 -13.07 24.77
C PRO A 82 13.15 -12.00 24.58
N LEU A 83 12.82 -11.68 23.33
CA LEU A 83 11.83 -10.64 23.03
C LEU A 83 10.46 -10.98 23.60
N PRO A 84 9.85 -10.09 24.41
CA PRO A 84 8.50 -10.33 24.99
C PRO A 84 7.41 -10.29 23.92
N VAL A 85 7.65 -9.57 22.82
CA VAL A 85 6.74 -9.46 21.68
C VAL A 85 7.57 -9.53 20.41
N THR A 86 7.12 -10.31 19.44
CA THR A 86 7.73 -10.42 18.11
C THR A 86 6.78 -9.93 17.05
N LEU A 87 7.20 -8.94 16.26
CA LEU A 87 6.49 -8.51 15.05
C LEU A 87 7.23 -9.05 13.83
N ASN A 88 6.56 -9.89 13.06
CA ASN A 88 7.07 -10.47 11.83
C ASN A 88 6.15 -10.16 10.67
N TRP A 89 6.70 -9.92 9.49
CA TRP A 89 5.93 -9.65 8.27
C TRP A 89 6.70 -10.05 7.02
N SER A 90 6.02 -10.05 5.89
CA SER A 90 6.66 -10.35 4.62
C SER A 90 6.03 -9.54 3.48
N PRO A 91 6.81 -8.97 2.57
CA PRO A 91 6.28 -8.34 1.38
C PRO A 91 5.72 -9.40 0.43
N ILE A 92 4.45 -9.23 0.05
CA ILE A 92 3.80 -10.08 -0.96
C ILE A 92 3.41 -9.31 -2.21
N TYR A 93 3.48 -7.98 -2.15
CA TYR A 93 3.16 -7.11 -3.29
C TYR A 93 3.89 -5.77 -3.18
N GLY A 94 4.19 -5.16 -4.32
CA GLY A 94 4.81 -3.83 -4.37
C GLY A 94 4.90 -3.28 -5.78
N ASP A 95 5.20 -1.97 -5.83
CA ASP A 95 5.49 -1.24 -7.07
C ASP A 95 6.64 -0.25 -6.82
N ILE A 96 7.23 0.21 -7.90
CA ILE A 96 8.37 1.12 -7.86
C ILE A 96 8.31 2.10 -9.04
N ALA A 97 8.73 3.32 -8.81
CA ALA A 97 8.88 4.34 -9.84
C ALA A 97 9.85 3.90 -10.96
N GLN A 98 9.68 4.42 -12.16
CA GLN A 98 10.59 4.14 -13.29
C GLN A 98 12.04 4.55 -13.00
N SER A 99 12.23 5.61 -12.21
CA SER A 99 13.55 6.05 -11.73
C SER A 99 14.20 5.12 -10.69
N GLY A 100 13.40 4.22 -10.08
CA GLY A 100 13.88 3.13 -9.24
C GLY A 100 14.28 3.53 -7.82
N GLU A 101 13.94 4.75 -7.33
CA GLU A 101 14.31 5.22 -6.00
C GLU A 101 13.14 5.37 -5.03
N LEU A 102 11.90 5.40 -5.52
CA LEU A 102 10.69 5.53 -4.72
C LEU A 102 9.74 4.36 -5.02
N GLY A 103 9.25 3.69 -3.99
CA GLY A 103 8.31 2.58 -4.17
C GLY A 103 7.57 2.24 -2.89
N TYR A 104 6.70 1.25 -2.96
CA TYR A 104 6.01 0.72 -1.78
C TYR A 104 5.95 -0.80 -1.80
N THR A 105 5.80 -1.35 -0.61
CA THR A 105 5.50 -2.75 -0.39
C THR A 105 4.34 -2.90 0.57
N THR A 106 3.64 -4.01 0.47
CA THR A 106 2.60 -4.40 1.43
C THR A 106 2.55 -5.92 1.57
N GLY A 107 2.07 -6.36 2.71
CA GLY A 107 1.94 -7.79 3.00
C GLY A 107 1.38 -8.07 4.38
N PRO A 108 1.19 -9.36 4.72
CA PRO A 108 0.70 -9.77 6.01
C PRO A 108 1.73 -9.50 7.11
N PHE A 109 1.25 -9.18 8.30
CA PHE A 109 2.05 -9.20 9.52
C PHE A 109 1.43 -10.12 10.59
N LEU A 110 2.29 -10.57 11.49
CA LEU A 110 1.96 -11.34 12.67
C LEU A 110 2.66 -10.73 13.89
N LEU A 111 1.89 -10.30 14.89
CA LEU A 111 2.38 -9.88 16.18
C LEU A 111 2.11 -10.99 17.20
N THR A 112 3.18 -11.54 17.79
CA THR A 112 3.11 -12.65 18.74
C THR A 112 3.53 -12.20 20.13
N ASP A 113 2.73 -12.54 21.13
CA ASP A 113 3.07 -12.39 22.56
C ASP A 113 3.86 -13.62 23.02
N ASN A 114 5.12 -13.42 23.36
CA ASN A 114 6.03 -14.48 23.84
C ASN A 114 6.09 -14.54 25.37
N THR A 115 5.31 -13.71 26.08
CA THR A 115 5.25 -13.72 27.55
C THR A 115 4.42 -14.89 28.05
N GLU A 116 4.45 -15.12 29.38
CA GLU A 116 3.60 -16.13 30.02
C GLU A 116 2.10 -15.88 29.85
N ALA A 117 1.70 -14.62 29.63
CA ALA A 117 0.32 -14.24 29.38
C ALA A 117 -0.23 -14.83 28.05
N LYS A 118 0.63 -15.13 27.07
CA LYS A 118 0.30 -15.76 25.78
C LYS A 118 -0.98 -15.19 25.15
N ARG A 119 -1.07 -13.85 25.09
CA ARG A 119 -2.22 -13.20 24.44
C ARG A 119 -2.37 -13.69 23.00
N PRO A 120 -3.59 -13.77 22.46
CA PRO A 120 -3.80 -14.18 21.08
C PRO A 120 -2.96 -13.38 20.10
N ALA A 121 -2.41 -14.06 19.11
CA ALA A 121 -1.65 -13.42 18.05
C ALA A 121 -2.52 -12.42 17.30
N GLN A 122 -1.94 -11.27 16.92
CA GLN A 122 -2.62 -10.26 16.12
C GLN A 122 -2.15 -10.34 14.68
N HIS A 123 -3.10 -10.23 13.76
CA HIS A 123 -2.87 -10.28 12.32
C HIS A 123 -3.24 -8.97 11.67
N GLY A 124 -2.65 -8.69 10.53
CA GLY A 124 -3.00 -7.54 9.73
C GLY A 124 -2.23 -7.46 8.43
N MET A 125 -2.31 -6.29 7.80
CA MET A 125 -1.52 -5.94 6.62
C MET A 125 -0.70 -4.70 6.94
N TYR A 126 0.59 -4.76 6.71
CA TYR A 126 1.46 -3.59 6.74
C TYR A 126 1.51 -2.92 5.36
N SER A 127 1.95 -1.69 5.34
CA SER A 127 2.18 -0.90 4.13
C SER A 127 3.32 0.09 4.39
N SER A 128 4.39 -0.05 3.64
CA SER A 128 5.58 0.80 3.78
C SER A 128 5.90 1.50 2.47
N ILE A 129 6.16 2.81 2.54
CA ILE A 129 6.73 3.60 1.44
C ILE A 129 8.22 3.74 1.69
N TRP A 130 8.99 3.44 0.67
CA TRP A 130 10.44 3.39 0.73
C TRP A 130 11.09 4.34 -0.26
N LYS A 131 12.20 4.94 0.16
CA LYS A 131 13.06 5.74 -0.71
C LYS A 131 14.49 5.30 -0.63
N LYS A 132 15.12 5.15 -1.79
CA LYS A 132 16.54 4.89 -1.93
C LYS A 132 17.31 6.18 -1.63
N GLN A 133 18.27 6.10 -0.73
CA GLN A 133 19.09 7.23 -0.32
C GLN A 133 20.26 7.43 -1.27
N ALA A 134 20.97 8.56 -1.15
CA ALA A 134 22.12 8.88 -1.99
C ALA A 134 23.27 7.87 -1.86
N ASP A 135 23.41 7.22 -0.70
CA ASP A 135 24.37 6.14 -0.45
C ASP A 135 23.94 4.78 -1.01
N GLY A 136 22.79 4.72 -1.65
CA GLY A 136 22.20 3.50 -2.22
C GLY A 136 21.39 2.65 -1.24
N SER A 137 21.35 2.98 0.05
CA SER A 137 20.55 2.28 1.04
C SER A 137 19.06 2.61 0.86
N TRP A 138 18.18 1.65 1.21
CA TRP A 138 16.76 1.87 1.29
C TRP A 138 16.33 2.30 2.69
N LYS A 139 15.47 3.32 2.80
CA LYS A 139 14.90 3.78 4.06
C LYS A 139 13.39 3.93 3.94
N VAL A 140 12.68 3.59 5.04
CA VAL A 140 11.24 3.77 5.15
C VAL A 140 10.91 5.24 5.32
N LEU A 141 10.04 5.76 4.47
CA LEU A 141 9.47 7.12 4.61
C LEU A 141 8.16 7.10 5.39
N ILE A 142 7.34 6.07 5.16
CA ILE A 142 6.04 5.91 5.81
C ILE A 142 5.83 4.43 6.10
N ASP A 143 5.35 4.14 7.30
CA ASP A 143 4.88 2.81 7.68
C ASP A 143 3.60 2.92 8.48
N LEU A 144 2.64 2.09 8.12
CA LEU A 144 1.40 1.90 8.84
C LEU A 144 0.81 0.53 8.53
N GLY A 145 -0.14 0.10 9.35
CA GLY A 145 -0.82 -1.18 9.14
C GLY A 145 -2.29 -1.11 9.50
N ILE A 146 -3.04 -2.06 8.95
CA ILE A 146 -4.42 -2.34 9.35
C ILE A 146 -4.45 -3.65 10.15
N GLN A 147 -5.32 -3.72 11.15
CA GLN A 147 -5.57 -4.96 11.89
C GLN A 147 -6.68 -5.77 11.23
N LEU A 148 -6.55 -7.10 11.32
CA LEU A 148 -7.51 -8.07 10.82
C LEU A 148 -7.81 -9.11 11.90
N ASN A 149 -9.00 -9.70 11.83
CA ASN A 149 -9.38 -10.78 12.76
C ASN A 149 -8.66 -12.10 12.49
N SER A 150 -8.06 -12.26 11.31
CA SER A 150 -7.26 -13.43 10.91
C SER A 150 -6.26 -13.05 9.81
N ALA A 151 -5.31 -13.93 9.51
CA ALA A 151 -4.33 -13.70 8.46
C ALA A 151 -4.99 -13.56 7.08
N ALA A 152 -4.61 -12.52 6.33
CA ALA A 152 -5.06 -12.30 4.95
C ALA A 152 -4.29 -13.17 3.94
N ALA A 153 -3.05 -13.52 4.26
CA ALA A 153 -2.18 -14.38 3.48
C ALA A 153 -1.12 -15.00 4.39
N PRO A 154 -0.50 -16.13 4.01
CA PRO A 154 0.65 -16.66 4.72
C PRO A 154 1.88 -15.75 4.57
N LEU A 155 2.76 -15.75 5.57
CA LEU A 155 3.98 -14.93 5.56
C LEU A 155 4.99 -15.36 4.48
N ASP A 156 4.92 -16.58 4.00
CA ASP A 156 5.75 -17.14 2.93
C ASP A 156 5.12 -17.04 1.54
N ALA A 157 4.00 -16.31 1.40
CA ALA A 157 3.38 -16.08 0.10
C ALA A 157 4.37 -15.42 -0.87
N PRO A 158 4.37 -15.82 -2.17
CA PRO A 158 5.30 -15.28 -3.14
C PRO A 158 5.06 -13.79 -3.40
N PHE A 159 6.16 -13.05 -3.56
CA PHE A 159 6.12 -11.63 -3.91
C PHE A 159 5.67 -11.43 -5.35
N GLN A 160 4.75 -10.50 -5.56
CA GLN A 160 4.21 -10.11 -6.86
C GLN A 160 4.49 -8.63 -7.12
N ALA A 161 4.95 -8.32 -8.31
CA ALA A 161 5.05 -6.94 -8.79
C ALA A 161 3.66 -6.43 -9.23
N ALA A 162 3.42 -5.14 -9.03
CA ALA A 162 2.27 -4.47 -9.63
C ALA A 162 2.32 -4.54 -11.16
N PRO A 163 1.16 -4.59 -11.84
CA PRO A 163 1.11 -4.56 -13.30
C PRO A 163 1.81 -3.32 -13.86
N GLN A 164 2.59 -3.51 -14.93
CA GLN A 164 3.24 -2.39 -15.60
C GLN A 164 2.25 -1.65 -16.48
N TRP A 165 2.19 -0.33 -16.30
CA TRP A 165 1.35 0.53 -17.12
C TRP A 165 2.17 1.24 -18.19
N LYS A 166 1.49 1.58 -19.27
CA LYS A 166 1.99 2.63 -20.14
C LYS A 166 1.80 3.96 -19.41
N VAL A 167 2.90 4.59 -19.08
CA VAL A 167 2.91 5.94 -18.54
C VAL A 167 3.11 6.95 -19.66
N ARG A 168 2.81 8.23 -19.38
CA ARG A 168 3.01 9.31 -20.33
C ARG A 168 4.47 9.33 -20.79
N SER A 169 4.71 9.34 -22.09
CA SER A 169 6.05 9.43 -22.67
C SER A 169 6.59 10.86 -22.57
N GLY A 170 7.94 10.99 -22.52
CA GLY A 170 8.68 12.24 -22.45
C GLY A 170 9.15 12.61 -21.04
N ARG A 171 10.09 13.55 -20.95
CA ARG A 171 10.63 14.02 -19.68
C ARG A 171 9.55 14.81 -18.91
N GLN A 172 9.18 14.32 -17.75
CA GLN A 172 8.25 14.97 -16.85
C GLN A 172 9.00 15.96 -15.94
N ASN A 173 8.31 17.05 -15.54
CA ASN A 173 8.82 17.97 -14.52
C ASN A 173 8.27 17.53 -13.15
N ALA A 174 9.16 17.17 -12.22
CA ALA A 174 8.79 16.65 -10.91
C ALA A 174 8.00 17.68 -10.08
N ASP A 175 8.35 18.98 -10.14
CA ASP A 175 7.64 20.01 -9.37
C ASP A 175 6.22 20.19 -9.89
N LYS A 176 6.05 20.18 -11.23
CA LYS A 176 4.71 20.22 -11.84
C LYS A 176 3.92 18.96 -11.47
N ALA A 177 4.53 17.79 -11.54
CA ALA A 177 3.89 16.52 -11.20
C ALA A 177 3.44 16.50 -9.72
N LEU A 178 4.26 17.02 -8.80
CA LEU A 178 3.90 17.17 -7.39
C LEU A 178 2.72 18.12 -7.20
N SER A 179 2.73 19.27 -7.88
CA SER A 179 1.62 20.23 -7.84
C SER A 179 0.32 19.62 -8.37
N ASP A 180 0.39 18.89 -9.50
CA ASP A 180 -0.76 18.22 -10.11
C ASP A 180 -1.30 17.08 -9.20
N LEU A 181 -0.41 16.31 -8.56
CA LEU A 181 -0.79 15.27 -7.61
C LEU A 181 -1.55 15.88 -6.41
N LEU A 182 -0.97 16.91 -5.78
CA LEU A 182 -1.60 17.62 -4.67
C LEU A 182 -2.94 18.26 -5.08
N GLY A 183 -3.02 18.82 -6.29
CA GLY A 183 -4.26 19.33 -6.85
C GLY A 183 -5.33 18.26 -7.01
N THR A 184 -4.94 17.07 -7.49
CA THR A 184 -5.83 15.91 -7.64
C THR A 184 -6.32 15.39 -6.30
N ASP A 185 -5.43 15.30 -5.30
CA ASP A 185 -5.78 14.83 -3.97
C ASP A 185 -6.72 15.81 -3.23
N ARG A 186 -6.50 17.13 -3.35
CA ARG A 186 -7.43 18.13 -2.83
C ARG A 186 -8.79 18.10 -3.55
N ALA A 187 -8.79 17.92 -4.88
CA ALA A 187 -10.02 17.79 -5.65
C ALA A 187 -10.83 16.55 -5.26
N PHE A 188 -10.16 15.45 -4.91
CA PHE A 188 -10.81 14.26 -4.34
C PHE A 188 -11.68 14.68 -3.13
N PHE A 189 -11.11 15.36 -2.15
CA PHE A 189 -11.85 15.74 -0.94
C PHE A 189 -12.93 16.81 -1.20
N ALA A 190 -12.68 17.75 -2.10
CA ALA A 190 -13.71 18.74 -2.47
C ALA A 190 -14.95 18.07 -3.06
N ASN A 191 -14.76 17.09 -3.96
CA ASN A 191 -15.85 16.39 -4.63
C ASN A 191 -16.55 15.36 -3.72
N THR A 192 -15.81 14.62 -2.90
CA THR A 192 -16.41 13.67 -1.95
C THR A 192 -17.17 14.37 -0.83
N LYS A 193 -16.71 15.54 -0.39
CA LYS A 193 -17.45 16.39 0.55
C LYS A 193 -18.78 16.88 -0.04
N ALA A 194 -18.84 17.10 -1.35
CA ALA A 194 -20.06 17.44 -2.07
C ALA A 194 -21.03 16.28 -2.29
N GLY A 195 -20.69 15.05 -1.83
CA GLY A 195 -21.54 13.86 -1.89
C GLY A 195 -21.26 12.89 -3.04
N ALA A 196 -20.34 13.21 -3.97
CA ALA A 196 -19.99 12.34 -5.10
C ALA A 196 -18.96 11.27 -4.71
N VAL A 197 -19.18 10.55 -3.60
CA VAL A 197 -18.15 9.67 -3.00
C VAL A 197 -17.77 8.52 -3.92
N SER A 198 -18.74 7.72 -4.35
CA SER A 198 -18.47 6.53 -5.17
C SER A 198 -17.93 6.89 -6.55
N GLU A 199 -18.46 7.94 -7.18
CA GLU A 199 -18.04 8.42 -8.51
C GLU A 199 -16.58 8.85 -8.50
N VAL A 200 -16.20 9.67 -7.52
CA VAL A 200 -14.82 10.18 -7.38
C VAL A 200 -13.83 9.04 -7.15
N TRP A 201 -14.15 8.12 -6.24
CA TRP A 201 -13.33 6.95 -6.02
C TRP A 201 -13.16 6.12 -7.29
N LEU A 202 -14.26 5.79 -7.97
CA LEU A 202 -14.22 4.96 -9.18
C LEU A 202 -13.56 5.66 -10.36
N GLN A 203 -13.55 6.99 -10.39
CA GLN A 203 -12.83 7.75 -11.40
C GLN A 203 -11.31 7.72 -11.18
N LEU A 204 -10.86 7.84 -9.92
CA LEU A 204 -9.44 7.97 -9.61
C LEU A 204 -8.74 6.64 -9.37
N LEU A 205 -9.47 5.61 -8.94
CA LEU A 205 -8.88 4.31 -8.64
C LEU A 205 -8.42 3.61 -9.93
N SER A 206 -7.22 3.01 -9.90
CA SER A 206 -6.75 2.14 -10.99
C SER A 206 -7.49 0.80 -10.99
N GLU A 207 -7.46 0.10 -12.12
CA GLU A 207 -8.12 -1.22 -12.25
C GLU A 207 -7.51 -2.27 -11.30
N ASP A 208 -6.23 -2.16 -11.00
CA ASP A 208 -5.44 -3.07 -10.17
C ASP A 208 -5.16 -2.53 -8.76
N ALA A 209 -5.82 -1.43 -8.37
CA ALA A 209 -5.61 -0.79 -7.07
C ALA A 209 -5.86 -1.74 -5.89
N ARG A 210 -5.14 -1.49 -4.81
CA ARG A 210 -5.34 -2.17 -3.53
C ARG A 210 -5.82 -1.17 -2.49
N VAL A 211 -6.90 -1.50 -1.80
CA VAL A 211 -7.47 -0.63 -0.77
C VAL A 211 -7.55 -1.39 0.55
N HIS A 212 -6.93 -0.82 1.57
CA HIS A 212 -6.84 -1.38 2.91
C HIS A 212 -7.68 -0.57 3.90
N ARG A 213 -8.53 -1.26 4.65
CA ARG A 213 -9.37 -0.68 5.71
C ARG A 213 -9.26 -1.52 6.97
N ASN A 214 -9.18 -0.88 8.12
CA ASN A 214 -9.08 -1.57 9.40
C ASN A 214 -10.26 -2.53 9.61
N GLY A 215 -9.98 -3.75 10.07
CA GLY A 215 -10.98 -4.79 10.28
C GLY A 215 -11.52 -5.46 9.00
N MET A 216 -11.06 -5.09 7.82
CA MET A 216 -11.51 -5.63 6.53
C MET A 216 -10.36 -6.25 5.75
N PHE A 217 -10.58 -7.41 5.12
CA PHE A 217 -9.60 -7.96 4.18
C PHE A 217 -9.34 -6.98 3.03
N PRO A 218 -8.10 -6.93 2.51
CA PRO A 218 -7.74 -6.07 1.39
C PRO A 218 -8.68 -6.21 0.20
N MET A 219 -9.19 -5.09 -0.30
CA MET A 219 -9.95 -5.05 -1.54
C MET A 219 -8.98 -4.95 -2.71
N LEU A 220 -8.91 -6.02 -3.51
CA LEU A 220 -7.96 -6.17 -4.60
C LEU A 220 -8.63 -5.88 -5.94
N GLY A 221 -8.21 -4.80 -6.56
CA GLY A 221 -8.77 -4.30 -7.83
C GLY A 221 -10.00 -3.41 -7.64
N LYS A 222 -10.20 -2.53 -8.61
CA LYS A 222 -11.32 -1.57 -8.64
C LYS A 222 -12.69 -2.25 -8.58
N GLN A 223 -12.84 -3.44 -9.17
CA GLN A 223 -14.10 -4.16 -9.14
C GLN A 223 -14.47 -4.57 -7.71
N ALA A 224 -13.56 -5.16 -6.94
CA ALA A 224 -13.80 -5.53 -5.54
C ALA A 224 -14.14 -4.30 -4.70
N PHE A 225 -13.41 -3.20 -4.88
CA PHE A 225 -13.68 -1.94 -4.20
C PHE A 225 -15.02 -1.33 -4.60
N SER A 226 -15.44 -1.45 -5.86
CA SER A 226 -16.70 -0.87 -6.35
C SER A 226 -17.93 -1.41 -5.61
N VAL A 227 -17.90 -2.67 -5.20
CA VAL A 227 -18.99 -3.31 -4.43
C VAL A 227 -19.12 -2.66 -3.04
N TRP A 228 -18.00 -2.30 -2.44
CA TRP A 228 -17.98 -1.68 -1.12
C TRP A 228 -18.30 -0.18 -1.19
N VAL A 229 -17.62 0.57 -2.09
CA VAL A 229 -17.73 2.04 -2.13
C VAL A 229 -19.12 2.52 -2.52
N LYS A 230 -19.86 1.77 -3.33
CA LYS A 230 -21.28 2.10 -3.68
C LYS A 230 -22.21 2.13 -2.47
N LYS A 231 -21.83 1.53 -1.36
CA LYS A 231 -22.56 1.56 -0.10
C LYS A 231 -22.13 2.71 0.81
N GLN A 232 -21.07 3.42 0.44
CA GLN A 232 -20.53 4.55 1.20
C GLN A 232 -21.15 5.85 0.65
N THR A 233 -22.12 6.36 1.35
CA THR A 233 -22.85 7.58 0.94
C THR A 233 -22.46 8.80 1.78
N ALA A 234 -21.82 8.58 2.92
CA ALA A 234 -21.44 9.65 3.82
C ALA A 234 -20.35 10.53 3.18
N PRO A 235 -20.52 11.86 3.18
CA PRO A 235 -19.51 12.78 2.68
C PRO A 235 -18.15 12.57 3.36
N ILE A 236 -17.08 12.72 2.59
CA ILE A 236 -15.70 12.60 3.10
C ILE A 236 -15.02 13.94 2.90
N SER A 237 -14.53 14.54 3.96
CA SER A 237 -13.64 15.70 3.92
C SER A 237 -12.23 15.32 4.33
N GLY A 238 -11.26 16.15 3.98
CA GLY A 238 -9.87 15.93 4.33
C GLY A 238 -8.95 16.88 3.59
N GLU A 239 -7.66 16.74 3.89
CA GLU A 239 -6.62 17.50 3.19
C GLU A 239 -5.29 16.74 3.23
N PRO A 240 -4.47 16.83 2.17
CA PRO A 240 -3.11 16.32 2.19
C PRO A 240 -2.23 17.14 3.13
N ILE A 241 -1.41 16.46 3.93
CA ILE A 241 -0.37 17.06 4.78
C ILE A 241 0.96 17.13 4.02
N LYS A 242 1.33 16.04 3.35
CA LYS A 242 2.57 15.96 2.58
C LYS A 242 2.36 15.06 1.35
N ALA A 243 3.06 15.37 0.30
CA ALA A 243 3.20 14.50 -0.87
C ALA A 243 4.62 14.54 -1.39
N GLU A 244 5.01 13.51 -2.11
CA GLU A 244 6.29 13.43 -2.80
C GLU A 244 6.11 12.65 -4.11
N VAL A 245 6.85 13.03 -5.14
CA VAL A 245 6.91 12.32 -6.41
C VAL A 245 8.33 11.85 -6.70
N ALA A 246 8.43 10.74 -7.41
CA ALA A 246 9.70 10.19 -7.87
C ALA A 246 10.38 11.09 -8.90
N ALA A 247 11.67 10.92 -9.08
CA ALA A 247 12.45 11.68 -10.07
C ALA A 247 11.94 11.51 -11.50
N SER A 248 11.32 10.37 -11.82
CA SER A 248 10.63 10.09 -13.10
C SER A 248 9.25 10.76 -13.22
N ALA A 249 8.73 11.34 -12.12
CA ALA A 249 7.53 12.15 -12.03
C ALA A 249 6.19 11.47 -12.43
N GLU A 250 6.17 10.13 -12.57
CA GLU A 250 4.94 9.36 -12.86
C GLU A 250 4.44 8.55 -11.66
N PHE A 251 5.19 8.56 -10.57
CA PHE A 251 4.91 7.82 -9.35
C PHE A 251 5.08 8.74 -8.14
N GLY A 252 4.22 8.60 -7.15
CA GLY A 252 4.32 9.41 -5.93
C GLY A 252 3.40 8.92 -4.84
N TYR A 253 3.47 9.58 -3.70
CA TYR A 253 2.56 9.34 -2.59
C TYR A 253 2.04 10.64 -2.01
N SER A 254 0.91 10.57 -1.33
CA SER A 254 0.41 11.59 -0.42
C SER A 254 -0.07 10.95 0.88
N TYR A 255 0.00 11.70 1.97
CA TYR A 255 -0.71 11.38 3.18
C TYR A 255 -1.36 12.63 3.76
N GLY A 256 -2.44 12.44 4.49
CA GLY A 256 -3.19 13.53 5.07
C GLY A 256 -4.22 13.07 6.06
N LYS A 257 -5.07 13.99 6.49
CA LYS A 257 -6.19 13.71 7.39
C LYS A 257 -7.50 13.60 6.62
N TYR A 258 -8.41 12.78 7.14
CA TYR A 258 -9.77 12.65 6.61
C TYR A 258 -10.79 12.62 7.73
N GLU A 259 -12.04 12.93 7.37
CA GLU A 259 -13.21 12.77 8.20
C GLU A 259 -14.39 12.27 7.35
N ILE A 260 -15.04 11.18 7.80
CA ILE A 260 -16.27 10.63 7.20
C ILE A 260 -17.43 11.17 8.03
N HIS A 261 -18.34 11.91 7.38
CA HIS A 261 -19.48 12.57 8.02
C HIS A 261 -20.73 11.68 8.01
N SER A 262 -20.68 10.58 8.76
CA SER A 262 -21.82 9.66 8.98
C SER A 262 -22.44 9.85 10.36
N ASP A 263 -23.49 9.09 10.68
CA ASP A 263 -24.07 9.05 12.03
C ASP A 263 -23.06 8.64 13.11
N LYS A 264 -22.03 7.89 12.72
CA LYS A 264 -20.84 7.59 13.52
C LYS A 264 -19.62 8.17 12.78
N PRO A 265 -19.24 9.43 13.06
CA PRO A 265 -18.13 10.06 12.36
C PRO A 265 -16.83 9.31 12.60
N GLU A 266 -16.07 9.09 11.52
CA GLU A 266 -14.73 8.52 11.60
C GLU A 266 -13.71 9.58 11.18
N LYS A 267 -12.72 9.82 12.03
CA LYS A 267 -11.57 10.68 11.75
C LYS A 267 -10.31 9.85 11.71
N GLY A 268 -9.37 10.26 10.88
CA GLY A 268 -8.10 9.54 10.79
C GLY A 268 -7.14 10.13 9.79
N TYR A 269 -6.18 9.30 9.45
CA TYR A 269 -5.17 9.61 8.46
C TYR A 269 -5.26 8.62 7.30
N TYR A 270 -4.88 9.08 6.11
CA TYR A 270 -4.77 8.23 4.92
C TYR A 270 -3.36 8.29 4.36
N VAL A 271 -2.97 7.24 3.67
CA VAL A 271 -1.80 7.20 2.80
C VAL A 271 -2.25 6.67 1.44
N ARG A 272 -1.87 7.38 0.37
CA ARG A 272 -2.15 7.00 -1.01
C ARG A 272 -0.87 6.90 -1.79
N VAL A 273 -0.79 5.88 -2.64
CA VAL A 273 0.21 5.80 -3.69
C VAL A 273 -0.48 6.08 -5.02
N TRP A 274 0.16 6.92 -5.80
CA TRP A 274 -0.33 7.43 -7.06
C TRP A 274 0.58 7.04 -8.21
N LYS A 275 -0.01 6.75 -9.35
CA LYS A 275 0.72 6.47 -10.60
C LYS A 275 0.05 7.19 -11.76
N MET A 276 0.83 7.80 -12.62
CA MET A 276 0.32 8.55 -13.77
C MET A 276 0.00 7.60 -14.93
N ASP A 277 -1.19 7.72 -15.50
CA ASP A 277 -1.58 6.95 -16.69
C ASP A 277 -0.98 7.54 -17.98
N ALA A 278 -1.17 6.86 -19.12
CA ALA A 278 -0.66 7.30 -20.42
C ALA A 278 -1.22 8.65 -20.90
N LYS A 279 -2.34 9.10 -20.32
CA LYS A 279 -2.97 10.40 -20.62
C LYS A 279 -2.44 11.51 -19.72
N GLY A 280 -1.62 11.17 -18.71
CA GLY A 280 -1.08 12.10 -17.73
C GLY A 280 -2.00 12.35 -16.54
N ASN A 281 -2.99 11.49 -16.30
CA ASN A 281 -3.85 11.60 -15.12
C ASN A 281 -3.30 10.77 -13.96
N TRP A 282 -3.30 11.32 -12.77
CA TRP A 282 -2.98 10.58 -11.55
C TRP A 282 -4.08 9.58 -11.20
N ARG A 283 -3.67 8.34 -10.90
CA ARG A 283 -4.53 7.24 -10.46
C ARG A 283 -4.06 6.73 -9.11
N ILE A 284 -5.00 6.43 -8.23
CA ILE A 284 -4.72 5.77 -6.96
C ILE A 284 -4.44 4.29 -7.23
N VAL A 285 -3.24 3.83 -6.95
CA VAL A 285 -2.84 2.41 -7.07
C VAL A 285 -2.86 1.70 -5.71
N PHE A 286 -2.75 2.48 -4.64
CA PHE A 286 -2.84 1.98 -3.27
C PHE A 286 -3.47 3.04 -2.36
N ASP A 287 -4.35 2.63 -1.47
CA ASP A 287 -4.96 3.49 -0.47
C ASP A 287 -5.15 2.72 0.84
N VAL A 288 -4.71 3.32 1.93
CA VAL A 288 -4.88 2.78 3.28
C VAL A 288 -5.30 3.88 4.24
N THR A 289 -6.20 3.56 5.16
CA THR A 289 -6.61 4.48 6.22
C THR A 289 -6.18 3.96 7.59
N SER A 290 -5.83 4.91 8.46
CA SER A 290 -5.54 4.71 9.88
C SER A 290 -6.54 5.53 10.68
N PRO A 291 -7.70 4.97 11.07
CA PRO A 291 -8.67 5.67 11.87
C PRO A 291 -8.13 5.98 13.26
N LEU A 292 -8.50 7.13 13.80
CA LEU A 292 -8.23 7.48 15.19
C LEU A 292 -9.15 6.67 16.11
N PRO A 293 -8.71 6.35 17.33
CA PRO A 293 -9.60 5.79 18.35
C PRO A 293 -10.80 6.72 18.58
N GLU A 294 -11.98 6.13 18.83
CA GLU A 294 -13.15 6.92 19.23
C GLU A 294 -12.82 7.74 20.48
N GLU A 295 -13.16 9.02 20.43
CA GLU A 295 -13.09 9.88 21.63
C GLU A 295 -14.14 9.36 22.64
N LYS A 296 -13.65 8.93 23.83
CA LYS A 296 -14.49 8.43 24.92
C LYS A 296 -15.18 9.57 25.65
#